data_c2ad1d30f11721d92a81baa7d3ee05ad
#
_entry.id   c2ad1d30f11721d92a81baa7d3ee05ad
#
_cell.length_a   1.000
_cell.length_b   1.000
_cell.length_c   1.000
_cell.angle_alpha   90.00
_cell.angle_beta   90.00
_cell.angle_gamma   90.00
#
_symmetry.space_group_name_H-M   'P 1'
#
loop_
_entity.id
_entity.type
_entity.pdbx_description
1 polymer ?
#
loop_
_entity_poly.entity_id
_entity_poly.type
_entity_poly.pdbx_seq_one_letter_code
_entity_poly.pdbx_strand_id
1 'polypeptide(L)'
;GFVMPDTSAILDALHGIASRLDEDMTEKDVENAFLNENFYTHLGYEGTGHDLRSEWTLPDDRRPDYVTLDNNESVTVVYEFKTTGRDLTPHEDQLFHYVDELKADYGVLTNGQEFRLYRRDGHTRMAGFALSEATESDAADIGHALEKPEWDITDPQSVNDFLSGLDEVELDTELG
;
A
#
# COMPACT_ATOMS: atom_id res chain seq x y z
N GLY A 1 -4.18 -12.21 -16.60
CA GLY A 1 -4.59 -12.95 -15.42
C GLY A 1 -4.28 -12.20 -14.14
N PHE A 2 -4.92 -12.62 -13.08
CA PHE A 2 -4.64 -12.06 -11.76
C PHE A 2 -3.32 -12.59 -11.24
N VAL A 3 -2.42 -11.69 -10.88
CA VAL A 3 -1.23 -12.05 -10.13
C VAL A 3 -1.60 -11.93 -8.66
N MET A 4 -1.66 -13.05 -7.97
CA MET A 4 -1.91 -13.03 -6.53
C MET A 4 -0.69 -12.44 -5.83
N PRO A 5 -0.87 -11.59 -4.79
CA PRO A 5 0.25 -11.14 -4.00
C PRO A 5 1.03 -12.33 -3.45
N ASP A 6 2.35 -12.23 -3.46
CA ASP A 6 3.19 -13.25 -2.87
C ASP A 6 3.21 -13.06 -1.35
N THR A 7 2.31 -13.75 -0.67
CA THR A 7 2.14 -13.67 0.79
C THR A 7 3.45 -13.99 1.53
N SER A 8 4.18 -14.98 1.05
CA SER A 8 5.46 -15.38 1.66
C SER A 8 6.51 -14.27 1.55
N ALA A 9 6.62 -13.63 0.39
CA ALA A 9 7.54 -12.52 0.18
C ALA A 9 7.17 -11.31 1.02
N ILE A 10 5.86 -11.01 1.13
CA ILE A 10 5.38 -9.91 1.97
C ILE A 10 5.70 -10.19 3.44
N LEU A 11 5.45 -11.40 3.92
CA LEU A 11 5.76 -11.78 5.30
C LEU A 11 7.24 -11.64 5.60
N ASP A 12 8.10 -12.14 4.71
CA ASP A 12 9.56 -12.01 4.85
C ASP A 12 9.98 -10.54 4.90
N ALA A 13 9.36 -9.70 4.06
CA ALA A 13 9.65 -8.26 4.07
C ALA A 13 9.26 -7.63 5.42
N LEU A 14 8.10 -7.96 5.96
CA LEU A 14 7.65 -7.44 7.26
C LEU A 14 8.63 -7.81 8.38
N HIS A 15 9.02 -9.08 8.45
CA HIS A 15 10.00 -9.54 9.43
C HIS A 15 11.37 -8.90 9.21
N GLY A 16 11.77 -8.73 7.95
CA GLY A 16 13.03 -8.08 7.57
C GLY A 16 13.06 -6.62 7.98
N ILE A 17 11.97 -5.89 7.79
CA ILE A 17 11.84 -4.50 8.25
C ILE A 17 12.04 -4.43 9.76
N ALA A 18 11.31 -5.26 10.51
CA ALA A 18 11.41 -5.28 11.97
C ALA A 18 12.85 -5.56 12.45
N SER A 19 13.57 -6.47 11.76
CA SER A 19 14.93 -6.85 12.14
C SER A 19 15.98 -5.77 11.84
N ARG A 20 15.68 -4.81 10.95
CA ARG A 20 16.59 -3.71 10.60
C ARG A 20 16.55 -2.55 11.57
N LEU A 21 15.49 -2.46 12.41
CA LEU A 21 15.20 -1.26 13.18
C LEU A 21 15.60 -1.41 14.64
N ASP A 22 16.28 -0.39 15.14
CA ASP A 22 16.65 -0.22 16.55
C ASP A 22 15.69 0.79 17.21
N GLU A 23 15.83 1.00 18.51
CA GLU A 23 14.94 1.87 19.30
C GLU A 23 14.99 3.36 18.89
N ASP A 24 16.09 3.82 18.30
CA ASP A 24 16.35 5.23 18.01
C ASP A 24 16.31 5.58 16.52
N MET A 25 15.63 4.77 15.73
CA MET A 25 15.52 5.00 14.28
C MET A 25 14.60 6.16 13.94
N THR A 26 15.03 6.99 12.98
CA THR A 26 14.26 8.14 12.48
C THR A 26 13.14 7.70 11.54
N GLU A 27 12.24 8.63 11.21
CA GLU A 27 11.22 8.37 10.18
C GLU A 27 11.87 7.93 8.86
N LYS A 28 12.98 8.58 8.49
CA LYS A 28 13.70 8.23 7.25
C LYS A 28 14.26 6.81 7.29
N ASP A 29 14.77 6.39 8.44
CA ASP A 29 15.26 5.03 8.62
C ASP A 29 14.13 4.00 8.46
N VAL A 30 12.95 4.30 9.00
CA VAL A 30 11.77 3.44 8.83
C VAL A 30 11.35 3.37 7.36
N GLU A 31 11.26 4.51 6.68
CA GLU A 31 10.98 4.54 5.23
C GLU A 31 11.97 3.68 4.45
N ASN A 32 13.25 3.85 4.73
CA ASN A 32 14.32 3.13 4.03
C ASN A 32 14.26 1.62 4.28
N ALA A 33 13.85 1.20 5.47
CA ALA A 33 13.68 -0.23 5.76
C ALA A 33 12.63 -0.86 4.85
N PHE A 34 11.51 -0.18 4.62
CA PHE A 34 10.48 -0.66 3.68
C PHE A 34 11.02 -0.73 2.25
N LEU A 35 11.77 0.28 1.81
CA LEU A 35 12.38 0.27 0.47
C LEU A 35 13.40 -0.85 0.33
N ASN A 36 14.27 -1.01 1.31
CA ASN A 36 15.37 -2.00 1.26
C ASN A 36 14.87 -3.44 1.31
N GLU A 37 13.69 -3.67 1.88
CA GLU A 37 13.05 -5.00 1.88
C GLU A 37 12.16 -5.23 0.67
N ASN A 38 12.13 -4.29 -0.28
CA ASN A 38 11.32 -4.39 -1.50
C ASN A 38 9.81 -4.56 -1.23
N PHE A 39 9.33 -3.96 -0.14
CA PHE A 39 7.93 -4.10 0.29
C PHE A 39 6.96 -3.75 -0.84
N TYR A 40 7.18 -2.61 -1.50
CA TYR A 40 6.28 -2.14 -2.56
C TYR A 40 6.37 -3.00 -3.83
N THR A 41 7.55 -3.52 -4.13
CA THR A 41 7.76 -4.41 -5.27
C THR A 41 6.98 -5.70 -5.11
N HIS A 42 6.95 -6.26 -3.91
CA HIS A 42 6.15 -7.46 -3.61
C HIS A 42 4.65 -7.20 -3.73
N LEU A 43 4.22 -5.95 -3.68
CA LEU A 43 2.82 -5.54 -3.90
C LEU A 43 2.53 -5.22 -5.38
N GLY A 44 3.51 -5.37 -6.27
CA GLY A 44 3.34 -5.17 -7.71
C GLY A 44 3.70 -3.80 -8.23
N TYR A 45 4.25 -2.92 -7.39
CA TYR A 45 4.67 -1.59 -7.82
C TYR A 45 6.08 -1.62 -8.40
N GLU A 46 6.34 -0.76 -9.40
CA GLU A 46 7.66 -0.65 -10.02
C GLU A 46 8.66 0.02 -9.07
N GLY A 47 8.22 1.04 -8.35
CA GLY A 47 9.03 1.66 -7.34
C GLY A 47 9.18 3.17 -7.46
N THR A 48 10.16 3.68 -6.75
CA THR A 48 10.40 5.11 -6.56
C THR A 48 10.56 5.85 -7.90
N GLY A 49 9.84 6.95 -8.02
CA GLY A 49 9.86 7.79 -9.22
C GLY A 49 8.87 7.37 -10.29
N HIS A 50 8.28 6.18 -10.17
CA HIS A 50 7.25 5.66 -11.07
C HIS A 50 5.88 5.71 -10.38
N ASP A 51 5.51 4.63 -9.74
CA ASP A 51 4.22 4.45 -9.06
C ASP A 51 4.33 4.48 -7.54
N LEU A 52 5.52 4.77 -7.02
CA LEU A 52 5.77 5.09 -5.62
C LEU A 52 6.38 6.48 -5.56
N ARG A 53 5.66 7.45 -5.01
CA ARG A 53 6.05 8.85 -5.01
C ARG A 53 6.15 9.41 -3.61
N SER A 54 7.27 10.10 -3.34
CA SER A 54 7.38 11.06 -2.25
C SER A 54 7.01 12.45 -2.80
N GLU A 55 6.90 13.45 -1.96
CA GLU A 55 6.66 14.85 -2.40
C GLU A 55 5.35 15.08 -3.17
N TRP A 56 4.36 14.24 -2.98
CA TRP A 56 3.02 14.46 -3.54
C TRP A 56 2.31 15.53 -2.73
N THR A 57 2.25 16.75 -3.28
CA THR A 57 1.78 17.91 -2.53
C THR A 57 0.28 18.10 -2.65
N LEU A 58 -0.40 18.30 -1.52
CA LEU A 58 -1.81 18.67 -1.45
C LEU A 58 -2.01 20.15 -1.72
N PRO A 59 -3.25 20.59 -2.03
CA PRO A 59 -3.54 22.01 -2.22
C PRO A 59 -3.22 22.89 -1.00
N ASP A 60 -3.20 22.32 0.21
CA ASP A 60 -2.85 23.05 1.46
C ASP A 60 -1.35 22.99 1.77
N ASP A 61 -0.51 22.60 0.80
CA ASP A 61 0.94 22.47 0.87
C ASP A 61 1.45 21.34 1.78
N ARG A 62 0.56 20.56 2.40
CA ARG A 62 0.96 19.36 3.15
C ARG A 62 1.32 18.23 2.19
N ARG A 63 2.21 17.35 2.63
CA ARG A 63 2.69 16.22 1.84
C ARG A 63 2.70 14.95 2.67
N PRO A 64 2.03 13.89 2.20
CA PRO A 64 2.25 12.57 2.79
C PRO A 64 3.66 12.09 2.51
N ASP A 65 4.17 11.18 3.33
CA ASP A 65 5.53 10.65 3.16
C ASP A 65 5.67 9.92 1.83
N TYR A 66 4.75 9.01 1.53
CA TYR A 66 4.70 8.32 0.24
C TYR A 66 3.26 8.07 -0.17
N VAL A 67 3.06 8.03 -1.48
CA VAL A 67 1.82 7.54 -2.10
C VAL A 67 2.17 6.51 -3.16
N THR A 68 1.28 5.55 -3.36
CA THR A 68 1.35 4.63 -4.50
C THR A 68 0.29 5.00 -5.52
N LEU A 69 0.61 4.77 -6.80
CA LEU A 69 -0.25 5.13 -7.92
C LEU A 69 -0.62 3.88 -8.71
N ASP A 70 -1.84 3.85 -9.22
CA ASP A 70 -2.24 2.86 -10.21
C ASP A 70 -1.72 3.23 -11.61
N ASN A 71 -2.06 2.45 -12.62
CA ASN A 71 -1.62 2.70 -13.99
C ASN A 71 -2.22 3.97 -14.61
N ASN A 72 -3.23 4.53 -13.96
CA ASN A 72 -3.91 5.76 -14.37
C ASN A 72 -3.39 6.98 -13.61
N GLU A 73 -2.30 6.81 -12.86
CA GLU A 73 -1.70 7.83 -11.99
C GLU A 73 -2.65 8.33 -10.89
N SER A 74 -3.64 7.53 -10.50
CA SER A 74 -4.50 7.81 -9.34
C SER A 74 -3.88 7.22 -8.08
N VAL A 75 -3.98 7.97 -6.97
CA VAL A 75 -3.43 7.51 -5.69
C VAL A 75 -4.24 6.32 -5.17
N THR A 76 -3.55 5.24 -4.86
CA THR A 76 -4.17 4.02 -4.30
C THR A 76 -4.02 3.96 -2.79
N VAL A 77 -2.82 4.25 -2.28
CA VAL A 77 -2.50 4.15 -0.85
C VAL A 77 -1.65 5.33 -0.42
N VAL A 78 -1.93 5.86 0.77
CA VAL A 78 -1.08 6.85 1.45
C VAL A 78 -0.32 6.14 2.55
N TYR A 79 1.00 6.35 2.61
CA TYR A 79 1.89 5.79 3.64
C TYR A 79 2.46 6.92 4.49
N GLU A 80 2.27 6.82 5.80
CA GLU A 80 2.84 7.73 6.78
C GLU A 80 3.77 6.97 7.74
N PHE A 81 4.97 7.48 7.92
CA PHE A 81 6.02 6.86 8.73
C PHE A 81 6.32 7.72 9.96
N LYS A 82 6.51 7.06 11.08
CA LYS A 82 6.92 7.70 12.34
C LYS A 82 8.17 7.03 12.86
N THR A 83 8.87 7.72 13.75
CA THR A 83 10.07 7.16 14.41
C THR A 83 9.69 5.93 15.23
N THR A 84 10.66 5.01 15.38
CA THR A 84 10.47 3.86 16.27
C THR A 84 10.07 4.33 17.68
N GLY A 85 9.17 3.58 18.31
CA GLY A 85 8.68 3.90 19.65
C GLY A 85 7.59 4.98 19.72
N ARG A 86 7.30 5.65 18.59
CA ARG A 86 6.26 6.70 18.57
C ARG A 86 4.88 6.06 18.64
N ASP A 87 4.01 6.58 19.51
CA ASP A 87 2.61 6.21 19.51
C ASP A 87 1.95 6.68 18.22
N LEU A 88 1.26 5.78 17.55
CA LEU A 88 0.64 6.07 16.24
C LEU A 88 -0.72 6.75 16.35
N THR A 89 -1.45 6.54 17.44
CA THR A 89 -2.82 7.05 17.58
C THR A 89 -2.94 8.55 17.37
N PRO A 90 -2.06 9.42 17.90
CA PRO A 90 -2.17 10.86 17.68
C PRO A 90 -1.97 11.29 16.22
N HIS A 91 -1.50 10.39 15.36
CA HIS A 91 -1.21 10.68 13.96
C HIS A 91 -2.26 10.17 12.99
N GLU A 92 -3.31 9.52 13.50
CA GLU A 92 -4.39 8.97 12.66
C GLU A 92 -5.13 10.07 11.88
N ASP A 93 -5.43 11.19 12.52
CA ASP A 93 -6.20 12.27 11.88
C ASP A 93 -5.46 12.86 10.67
N GLN A 94 -4.15 12.97 10.74
CA GLN A 94 -3.34 13.44 9.62
C GLN A 94 -3.40 12.45 8.46
N LEU A 95 -3.28 11.16 8.74
CA LEU A 95 -3.41 10.12 7.72
C LEU A 95 -4.79 10.19 7.06
N PHE A 96 -5.85 10.29 7.86
CA PHE A 96 -7.22 10.36 7.33
C PHE A 96 -7.44 11.58 6.46
N HIS A 97 -6.86 12.73 6.83
CA HIS A 97 -6.90 13.93 6.01
C HIS A 97 -6.29 13.67 4.62
N TYR A 98 -5.11 13.05 4.57
CA TYR A 98 -4.46 12.73 3.30
C TYR A 98 -5.26 11.73 2.46
N VAL A 99 -5.75 10.68 3.10
CA VAL A 99 -6.54 9.64 2.43
C VAL A 99 -7.80 10.24 1.81
N ASP A 100 -8.49 11.11 2.54
CA ASP A 100 -9.73 11.74 2.07
C ASP A 100 -9.45 12.75 0.94
N GLU A 101 -8.45 13.61 1.11
CA GLU A 101 -8.11 14.62 0.10
C GLU A 101 -7.63 13.99 -1.22
N LEU A 102 -6.84 12.93 -1.13
CA LEU A 102 -6.31 12.23 -2.31
C LEU A 102 -7.24 11.14 -2.82
N LYS A 103 -8.33 10.86 -2.11
CA LYS A 103 -9.27 9.78 -2.44
C LYS A 103 -8.57 8.43 -2.59
N ALA A 104 -7.56 8.20 -1.75
CA ALA A 104 -6.88 6.93 -1.69
C ALA A 104 -7.81 5.86 -1.10
N ASP A 105 -7.71 4.64 -1.60
CA ASP A 105 -8.54 3.54 -1.09
C ASP A 105 -8.14 3.16 0.33
N TYR A 106 -6.84 3.24 0.63
CA TYR A 106 -6.26 2.82 1.91
C TYR A 106 -5.21 3.81 2.40
N GLY A 107 -4.98 3.78 3.71
CA GLY A 107 -3.88 4.46 4.36
C GLY A 107 -3.11 3.52 5.28
N VAL A 108 -1.81 3.72 5.36
CA VAL A 108 -0.91 2.97 6.22
C VAL A 108 -0.23 3.93 7.18
N LEU A 109 -0.20 3.57 8.44
CA LEU A 109 0.52 4.29 9.49
C LEU A 109 1.43 3.30 10.21
N THR A 110 2.72 3.58 10.22
CA THR A 110 3.70 2.66 10.80
C THR A 110 4.91 3.40 11.38
N ASN A 111 5.46 2.83 12.44
CA ASN A 111 6.74 3.24 13.01
C ASN A 111 7.81 2.16 12.83
N GLY A 112 7.55 1.15 11.99
CA GLY A 112 8.44 0.01 11.78
C GLY A 112 8.29 -1.09 12.81
N GLN A 113 7.68 -0.80 13.96
CA GLN A 113 7.38 -1.78 15.01
C GLN A 113 5.91 -2.19 14.96
N GLU A 114 5.01 -1.24 14.80
CA GLU A 114 3.59 -1.44 14.62
C GLU A 114 3.19 -1.00 13.21
N PHE A 115 2.31 -1.76 12.59
CA PHE A 115 1.75 -1.48 11.27
C PHE A 115 0.24 -1.41 11.40
N ARG A 116 -0.36 -0.31 10.92
CA ARG A 116 -1.82 -0.13 10.89
C ARG A 116 -2.28 0.16 9.49
N LEU A 117 -3.29 -0.57 9.05
CA LEU A 117 -3.95 -0.41 7.76
C LEU A 117 -5.37 0.10 7.98
N TYR A 118 -5.72 1.17 7.27
CA TYR A 118 -7.05 1.76 7.32
C TYR A 118 -7.66 1.80 5.93
N ARG A 119 -8.95 1.55 5.85
CA ARG A 119 -9.73 1.80 4.65
C ARG A 119 -10.28 3.23 4.74
N ARG A 120 -10.26 3.97 3.62
CA ARG A 120 -10.81 5.33 3.58
C ARG A 120 -12.27 5.38 4.03
N ASP A 121 -13.07 4.44 3.54
CA ASP A 121 -14.49 4.37 3.87
C ASP A 121 -14.67 4.14 5.37
N GLY A 122 -15.26 5.13 6.05
CA GLY A 122 -15.47 5.10 7.50
C GLY A 122 -14.18 5.19 8.33
N HIS A 123 -13.02 5.45 7.72
CA HIS A 123 -11.71 5.44 8.40
C HIS A 123 -11.51 4.16 9.22
N THR A 124 -11.95 3.04 8.67
CA THR A 124 -11.99 1.76 9.38
C THR A 124 -10.60 1.12 9.44
N ARG A 125 -10.16 0.78 10.65
CA ARG A 125 -8.93 -0.01 10.81
C ARG A 125 -9.19 -1.44 10.35
N MET A 126 -8.48 -1.85 9.30
CA MET A 126 -8.58 -3.18 8.70
C MET A 126 -7.59 -4.17 9.31
N ALA A 127 -6.45 -3.68 9.76
CA ALA A 127 -5.40 -4.50 10.37
C ALA A 127 -4.54 -3.65 11.31
N GLY A 128 -4.00 -4.29 12.33
CA GLY A 128 -3.03 -3.70 13.25
C GLY A 128 -2.23 -4.82 13.89
N PHE A 129 -0.90 -4.77 13.73
CA PHE A 129 -0.04 -5.83 14.25
C PHE A 129 1.38 -5.32 14.44
N ALA A 130 2.16 -6.04 15.25
CA ALA A 130 3.61 -5.82 15.37
C ALA A 130 4.30 -6.50 14.19
N LEU A 131 5.20 -5.79 13.49
CA LEU A 131 5.86 -6.35 12.30
C LEU A 131 6.70 -7.59 12.65
N SER A 132 7.34 -7.60 13.82
CA SER A 132 8.13 -8.75 14.26
C SER A 132 7.29 -10.01 14.52
N GLU A 133 6.00 -9.83 14.76
CA GLU A 133 5.04 -10.90 15.06
C GLU A 133 4.03 -11.11 13.94
N ALA A 134 4.25 -10.49 12.78
CA ALA A 134 3.35 -10.61 11.63
C ALA A 134 3.19 -12.08 11.23
N THR A 135 1.96 -12.46 10.92
CA THR A 135 1.58 -13.81 10.52
C THR A 135 1.31 -13.88 9.02
N GLU A 136 1.18 -15.10 8.49
CA GLU A 136 0.75 -15.26 7.09
C GLU A 136 -0.61 -14.62 6.83
N SER A 137 -1.52 -14.67 7.80
CA SER A 137 -2.82 -14.04 7.71
C SER A 137 -2.69 -12.51 7.60
N ASP A 138 -1.82 -11.90 8.40
CA ASP A 138 -1.54 -10.47 8.31
C ASP A 138 -0.99 -10.10 6.92
N ALA A 139 -0.02 -10.87 6.44
CA ALA A 139 0.57 -10.64 5.13
C ALA A 139 -0.44 -10.81 3.99
N ALA A 140 -1.33 -11.78 4.09
CA ALA A 140 -2.40 -11.97 3.11
C ALA A 140 -3.37 -10.79 3.10
N ASP A 141 -3.78 -10.32 4.27
CA ASP A 141 -4.72 -9.20 4.41
C ASP A 141 -4.14 -7.92 3.82
N ILE A 142 -2.90 -7.58 4.17
CA ILE A 142 -2.27 -6.38 3.63
C ILE A 142 -1.94 -6.53 2.14
N GLY A 143 -1.59 -7.72 1.70
CA GLY A 143 -1.36 -7.99 0.28
C GLY A 143 -2.58 -7.72 -0.56
N HIS A 144 -3.74 -8.21 -0.15
CA HIS A 144 -5.00 -7.97 -0.86
C HIS A 144 -5.39 -6.49 -0.90
N ALA A 145 -5.20 -5.79 0.22
CA ALA A 145 -5.57 -4.38 0.30
C ALA A 145 -4.60 -3.47 -0.45
N LEU A 146 -3.29 -3.72 -0.32
CA LEU A 146 -2.26 -2.80 -0.75
C LEU A 146 -1.65 -3.13 -2.12
N GLU A 147 -1.98 -4.26 -2.72
CA GLU A 147 -1.46 -4.62 -4.04
C GLU A 147 -1.85 -3.59 -5.09
N LYS A 148 -0.97 -3.38 -6.06
CA LYS A 148 -1.26 -2.50 -7.19
C LYS A 148 -2.42 -3.09 -7.99
N PRO A 149 -3.50 -2.29 -8.23
CA PRO A 149 -4.60 -2.76 -9.08
C PRO A 149 -4.09 -3.07 -10.49
N GLU A 150 -4.44 -4.23 -11.03
CA GLU A 150 -4.03 -4.63 -12.37
C GLU A 150 -4.74 -3.83 -13.46
N TRP A 151 -5.95 -3.38 -13.17
CA TRP A 151 -6.74 -2.56 -14.08
C TRP A 151 -7.59 -1.58 -13.30
N ASP A 152 -7.92 -0.47 -13.97
CA ASP A 152 -8.76 0.58 -13.42
C ASP A 152 -9.97 0.72 -14.34
N ILE A 153 -11.19 0.63 -13.78
CA ILE A 153 -12.42 0.73 -14.53
C ILE A 153 -12.57 2.09 -15.23
N THR A 154 -11.89 3.12 -14.77
CA THR A 154 -11.89 4.44 -15.38
C THR A 154 -10.87 4.58 -16.50
N ASP A 155 -9.94 3.64 -16.64
CA ASP A 155 -8.94 3.62 -17.71
C ASP A 155 -9.44 2.74 -18.86
N PRO A 156 -9.70 3.33 -20.07
CA PRO A 156 -10.18 2.54 -21.20
C PRO A 156 -9.27 1.39 -21.60
N GLN A 157 -7.95 1.57 -21.48
CA GLN A 157 -7.01 0.50 -21.82
C GLN A 157 -7.11 -0.67 -20.86
N SER A 158 -7.17 -0.38 -19.57
CA SER A 158 -7.32 -1.42 -18.55
C SER A 158 -8.62 -2.19 -18.70
N VAL A 159 -9.72 -1.49 -19.01
CA VAL A 159 -11.02 -2.12 -19.28
C VAL A 159 -10.94 -3.01 -20.51
N ASN A 160 -10.33 -2.53 -21.59
CA ASN A 160 -10.16 -3.32 -22.82
C ASN A 160 -9.34 -4.59 -22.57
N ASP A 161 -8.26 -4.49 -21.81
CA ASP A 161 -7.41 -5.64 -21.47
C ASP A 161 -8.19 -6.67 -20.66
N PHE A 162 -9.00 -6.21 -19.70
CA PHE A 162 -9.85 -7.08 -18.90
C PHE A 162 -10.90 -7.79 -19.77
N LEU A 163 -11.59 -7.04 -20.63
CA LEU A 163 -12.61 -7.59 -21.51
C LEU A 163 -12.02 -8.58 -22.53
N SER A 164 -10.85 -8.29 -23.07
CA SER A 164 -10.15 -9.20 -23.98
C SER A 164 -9.82 -10.54 -23.31
N GLY A 165 -9.41 -10.50 -22.03
CA GLY A 165 -9.19 -11.72 -21.26
C GLY A 165 -10.45 -12.55 -21.07
N LEU A 166 -11.59 -11.92 -20.85
CA LEU A 166 -12.87 -12.60 -20.73
C LEU A 166 -13.31 -13.22 -22.06
N ASP A 167 -13.12 -12.51 -23.18
CA ASP A 167 -13.47 -13.02 -24.51
C ASP A 167 -12.77 -14.35 -24.81
N GLU A 168 -11.53 -14.49 -24.43
CA GLU A 168 -10.75 -15.69 -24.70
C GLU A 168 -11.22 -16.91 -23.91
N VAL A 169 -11.88 -16.69 -22.77
CA VAL A 169 -12.16 -17.75 -21.81
C VAL A 169 -13.66 -17.97 -21.61
N GLU A 170 -14.48 -16.94 -21.52
CA GLU A 170 -15.85 -17.03 -21.06
C GLU A 170 -16.89 -16.43 -22.01
N LEU A 171 -16.60 -15.28 -22.63
CA LEU A 171 -17.59 -14.57 -23.44
C LEU A 171 -17.98 -15.31 -24.68
N ASP A 172 -17.05 -16.02 -25.32
CA ASP A 172 -17.34 -16.84 -26.49
C ASP A 172 -18.35 -17.93 -26.17
N THR A 173 -18.38 -18.41 -24.95
CA THR A 173 -19.30 -19.47 -24.49
C THR A 173 -20.66 -18.92 -24.11
N GLU A 174 -20.70 -17.75 -23.50
CA GLU A 174 -21.92 -17.15 -22.96
C GLU A 174 -22.70 -16.33 -23.98
N LEU A 175 -22.01 -15.69 -24.90
CA LEU A 175 -22.60 -14.81 -25.89
C LEU A 175 -22.76 -15.48 -27.25
N GLY A 176 -22.18 -16.65 -27.40
CA GLY A 176 -22.21 -17.42 -28.64
C GLY A 176 -23.55 -18.05 -28.99
#